data_64e2833d0be1d3e640d914526f926352
#
_entry.id   64e2833d0be1d3e640d914526f926352
#
_cell.length_a   1.000
_cell.length_b   1.000
_cell.length_c   1.000
_cell.angle_alpha   90.00
_cell.angle_beta   90.00
_cell.angle_gamma   90.00
#
_symmetry.space_group_name_H-M   'P 1'
#
loop_
_entity.id
_entity.type
_entity.pdbx_description
1 polymer ?
#
loop_
_entity_poly.entity_id
_entity_poly.type
_entity_poly.pdbx_seq_one_letter_code
_entity_poly.pdbx_strand_id
1 'polypeptide(L)'
;MKNARFPQGGLKLVAFLLPCLLAGTLIAQDQGNGNPPSRTARISSLHGNVSFEPAGQNQWSQATLNYTLTTGDRIYTDQGADAELEVGPFTVRVGATTDLTMANLTDQLMQLGVEQGTVRVGVYELPSGNAVEIDTPNGALNALGPGSYRVDVDPNNGSRVIVDNGSLQISGGDVNQTIASGQAVQLTGANPIQVTPIDFPRPDSFDQWYASRDRRLQSFRSRRYVNAYIPGAEDLDDYGTWQSGGQYGPVWYPSGVGADWVPYHEGHWAYVGPWGWTWVDDEPWGYCPFHYGRWAFVGSRWGWIPGPVDVVPVYSPALVAFVGGGGFSIGFGFGGGEVAAWFPLGPTDPFIPWYNYQGDYLRRVNITNVRNVTNITNITNVTNSTNISNINTSNIHYAYRTVATTAVPAATFRSGQSVAQNAVRVTPAQLARTQVITRPTIAPARAAVFAGKSPVKAPPVRTAKLVVPPRPSAGRPAAARVAVPPAAPAARPTPGARPAPEARPAPEAARPTMPGARPTPTPGARSTPEARPAPQRTHPIPQTRPAPEARPAPEARPAPGTARPIPHGRPVPEARPAPESHLAPEARPAPQARPAPASEAPPARQQTRPEQKPKPKKQKPQAQ
;
A
#
# COMPACT_ATOMS: atom_id res chain seq x y z
N MET A 1 -20.17 23.78 -84.20
CA MET A 1 -19.24 22.71 -83.91
C MET A 1 -17.98 23.32 -83.39
N LYS A 2 -17.84 23.52 -82.07
CA LYS A 2 -16.64 24.10 -81.45
C LYS A 2 -16.38 23.32 -80.15
N ASN A 3 -15.27 22.62 -80.14
CA ASN A 3 -14.76 21.89 -79.02
C ASN A 3 -14.24 22.85 -77.92
N ALA A 4 -14.77 22.78 -76.70
CA ALA A 4 -14.23 23.44 -75.55
C ALA A 4 -13.38 22.45 -74.74
N ARG A 5 -12.05 22.72 -74.61
CA ARG A 5 -11.12 22.04 -73.75
C ARG A 5 -11.19 22.69 -72.39
N PHE A 6 -11.36 21.90 -71.29
CA PHE A 6 -11.14 22.31 -69.92
C PHE A 6 -9.69 22.04 -69.52
N PRO A 7 -9.03 22.93 -68.77
CA PRO A 7 -7.69 22.68 -68.25
C PRO A 7 -7.74 21.88 -66.92
N GLN A 8 -6.90 20.85 -66.86
CA GLN A 8 -6.64 20.11 -65.62
C GLN A 8 -5.75 20.94 -64.67
N GLY A 9 -6.32 21.46 -63.60
CA GLY A 9 -5.58 22.05 -62.47
C GLY A 9 -5.17 20.97 -61.49
N GLY A 10 -3.85 20.71 -61.40
CA GLY A 10 -3.28 19.78 -60.42
C GLY A 10 -3.39 20.32 -59.00
N LEU A 11 -4.13 19.63 -58.17
CA LEU A 11 -4.23 19.89 -56.72
C LEU A 11 -3.00 19.26 -56.01
N LYS A 12 -2.05 20.09 -55.59
CA LYS A 12 -0.93 19.67 -54.75
C LYS A 12 -1.46 19.43 -53.35
N LEU A 13 -1.54 18.14 -52.96
CA LEU A 13 -1.85 17.71 -51.60
C LEU A 13 -0.65 18.01 -50.72
N VAL A 14 -0.73 19.06 -49.89
CA VAL A 14 0.22 19.32 -48.82
C VAL A 14 -0.16 18.40 -47.65
N ALA A 15 0.60 17.32 -47.45
CA ALA A 15 0.46 16.45 -46.30
C ALA A 15 1.00 17.20 -45.05
N PHE A 16 0.11 17.71 -44.22
CA PHE A 16 0.41 18.13 -42.87
C PHE A 16 0.64 16.87 -42.00
N LEU A 17 1.88 16.58 -41.67
CA LEU A 17 2.25 15.64 -40.62
C LEU A 17 1.84 16.25 -39.26
N LEU A 18 0.69 15.81 -38.75
CA LEU A 18 0.26 16.05 -37.39
C LEU A 18 1.08 15.12 -36.49
N PRO A 19 1.87 15.60 -35.51
CA PRO A 19 2.49 14.72 -34.55
C PRO A 19 1.37 14.17 -33.64
N CYS A 20 1.06 12.88 -33.77
CA CYS A 20 0.27 12.15 -32.79
C CYS A 20 1.03 12.17 -31.46
N LEU A 21 0.62 13.06 -30.57
CA LEU A 21 0.86 12.95 -29.14
C LEU A 21 0.16 11.66 -28.68
N LEU A 22 0.90 10.57 -28.62
CA LEU A 22 0.55 9.39 -27.84
C LEU A 22 0.58 9.81 -26.36
N ALA A 23 -0.53 10.42 -25.90
CA ALA A 23 -0.88 10.41 -24.50
C ALA A 23 -1.13 8.95 -24.15
N GLY A 24 -0.14 8.29 -23.55
CA GLY A 24 -0.30 6.96 -22.98
C GLY A 24 -1.46 7.03 -21.99
N THR A 25 -2.61 6.49 -22.37
CA THR A 25 -3.69 6.21 -21.45
C THR A 25 -3.14 5.20 -20.44
N LEU A 26 -2.87 5.67 -19.22
CA LEU A 26 -2.75 4.81 -18.05
C LEU A 26 -4.04 3.98 -18.00
N ILE A 27 -3.96 2.73 -18.44
CA ILE A 27 -5.04 1.77 -18.30
C ILE A 27 -5.16 1.53 -16.79
N ALA A 28 -6.11 2.22 -16.16
CA ALA A 28 -6.57 1.82 -14.84
C ALA A 28 -7.09 0.39 -14.96
N GLN A 29 -6.36 -0.57 -14.44
CA GLN A 29 -6.82 -1.95 -14.39
C GLN A 29 -8.12 -1.99 -13.59
N ASP A 30 -9.15 -2.54 -14.19
CA ASP A 30 -10.46 -2.75 -13.61
C ASP A 30 -10.32 -3.74 -12.44
N GLN A 31 -10.23 -3.21 -11.23
CA GLN A 31 -10.21 -3.98 -9.99
C GLN A 31 -11.67 -4.29 -9.62
N GLY A 32 -12.21 -5.35 -10.13
CA GLY A 32 -13.47 -6.06 -9.87
C GLY A 32 -14.68 -5.37 -9.21
N ASN A 33 -14.51 -4.32 -8.42
CA ASN A 33 -15.54 -3.52 -7.77
C ASN A 33 -15.35 -2.00 -7.93
N GLY A 34 -14.37 -1.55 -8.73
CA GLY A 34 -14.03 -0.14 -8.84
C GLY A 34 -13.38 0.49 -7.60
N ASN A 35 -13.08 -0.30 -6.58
CA ASN A 35 -12.33 0.11 -5.39
C ASN A 35 -10.86 -0.30 -5.50
N PRO A 36 -9.93 0.51 -5.01
CA PRO A 36 -8.54 0.07 -4.87
C PRO A 36 -8.46 -1.09 -3.85
N PRO A 37 -7.47 -1.99 -3.98
CA PRO A 37 -7.29 -3.07 -3.03
C PRO A 37 -6.97 -2.51 -1.63
N SER A 38 -7.43 -3.22 -0.60
CA SER A 38 -7.09 -2.91 0.80
C SER A 38 -5.68 -3.41 1.14
N ARG A 39 -5.12 -4.29 0.32
CA ARG A 39 -3.82 -4.94 0.47
C ARG A 39 -2.83 -4.39 -0.55
N THR A 40 -1.60 -4.18 -0.09
CA THR A 40 -0.45 -3.75 -0.88
C THR A 40 0.76 -4.60 -0.52
N ALA A 41 1.80 -4.52 -1.33
CA ALA A 41 3.11 -5.03 -0.95
C ALA A 41 4.05 -3.86 -0.61
N ARG A 42 4.74 -3.96 0.52
CA ARG A 42 5.80 -3.04 0.95
C ARG A 42 7.15 -3.60 0.58
N ILE A 43 8.05 -2.81 0.05
CA ILE A 43 9.48 -3.13 0.03
C ILE A 43 10.03 -2.87 1.44
N SER A 44 10.28 -3.94 2.22
CA SER A 44 10.66 -3.86 3.63
C SER A 44 12.14 -4.04 3.89
N SER A 45 12.89 -4.61 2.94
CA SER A 45 14.34 -4.77 3.01
C SER A 45 14.95 -4.77 1.63
N LEU A 46 16.09 -4.13 1.50
CA LEU A 46 16.91 -4.08 0.28
C LEU A 46 18.37 -4.26 0.66
N HIS A 47 19.03 -5.21 0.03
CA HIS A 47 20.46 -5.41 0.14
C HIS A 47 21.08 -5.58 -1.26
N GLY A 48 22.20 -4.94 -1.51
CA GLY A 48 22.82 -4.91 -2.83
C GLY A 48 22.04 -4.05 -3.83
N ASN A 49 22.17 -4.36 -5.11
CA ASN A 49 21.53 -3.62 -6.19
C ASN A 49 20.19 -4.27 -6.56
N VAL A 50 19.12 -3.59 -6.27
CA VAL A 50 17.74 -4.01 -6.57
C VAL A 50 17.09 -2.98 -7.48
N SER A 51 16.61 -3.43 -8.62
CA SER A 51 15.93 -2.61 -9.62
C SER A 51 14.40 -2.83 -9.57
N PHE A 52 13.67 -1.78 -9.90
CA PHE A 52 12.21 -1.73 -9.89
C PHE A 52 11.70 -1.19 -11.22
N GLU A 53 10.67 -1.83 -11.77
CA GLU A 53 9.93 -1.38 -12.95
C GLU A 53 8.45 -1.24 -12.59
N PRO A 54 7.90 -0.02 -12.54
CA PRO A 54 6.48 0.19 -12.30
C PRO A 54 5.63 -0.35 -13.45
N ALA A 55 4.43 -0.82 -13.13
CA ALA A 55 3.48 -1.34 -14.11
C ALA A 55 3.29 -0.41 -15.32
N GLY A 56 3.48 -0.94 -16.51
CA GLY A 56 3.27 -0.21 -17.77
C GLY A 56 4.33 0.84 -18.13
N GLN A 57 5.46 0.89 -17.45
CA GLN A 57 6.48 1.93 -17.68
C GLN A 57 7.61 1.52 -18.62
N ASN A 58 7.90 0.26 -18.83
CA ASN A 58 9.02 -0.24 -19.65
C ASN A 58 10.36 0.47 -19.33
N GLN A 59 10.56 0.82 -18.08
CA GLN A 59 11.75 1.52 -17.60
C GLN A 59 12.04 1.13 -16.16
N TRP A 60 13.31 0.85 -15.88
CA TRP A 60 13.81 0.47 -14.58
C TRP A 60 14.38 1.65 -13.82
N SER A 61 14.22 1.65 -12.51
CA SER A 61 14.90 2.54 -11.56
C SER A 61 15.41 1.73 -10.38
N GLN A 62 16.19 2.35 -9.51
CA GLN A 62 16.56 1.71 -8.25
C GLN A 62 15.34 1.58 -7.34
N ALA A 63 15.18 0.42 -6.72
CA ALA A 63 14.12 0.18 -5.75
C ALA A 63 14.32 1.07 -4.50
N THR A 64 13.21 1.46 -3.89
CA THR A 64 13.19 2.34 -2.71
C THR A 64 12.51 1.64 -1.55
N LEU A 65 13.12 1.71 -0.37
CA LEU A 65 12.51 1.22 0.87
C LEU A 65 11.16 1.90 1.10
N ASN A 66 10.21 1.20 1.69
CA ASN A 66 8.85 1.67 1.95
C ASN A 66 8.03 2.00 0.69
N TYR A 67 8.53 1.70 -0.52
CA TYR A 67 7.71 1.85 -1.70
C TYR A 67 6.56 0.84 -1.70
N THR A 68 5.39 1.31 -2.09
CA THR A 68 4.19 0.49 -2.22
C THR A 68 4.13 -0.15 -3.60
N LEU A 69 4.24 -1.48 -3.66
CA LEU A 69 4.07 -2.25 -4.88
C LEU A 69 2.62 -2.68 -5.08
N THR A 70 2.24 -2.79 -6.34
CA THR A 70 0.89 -3.17 -6.77
C THR A 70 0.94 -4.12 -7.96
N THR A 71 -0.22 -4.49 -8.48
CA THR A 71 -0.35 -5.36 -9.65
C THR A 71 0.41 -4.82 -10.86
N GLY A 72 1.22 -5.66 -11.46
CA GLY A 72 2.02 -5.38 -12.64
C GLY A 72 3.41 -4.81 -12.37
N ASP A 73 3.72 -4.46 -11.12
CA ASP A 73 5.05 -4.01 -10.73
C ASP A 73 6.05 -5.17 -10.75
N ARG A 74 7.31 -4.86 -11.07
CA ARG A 74 8.37 -5.84 -11.26
C ARG A 74 9.61 -5.44 -10.48
N ILE A 75 10.29 -6.43 -9.89
CA ILE A 75 11.55 -6.27 -9.16
C ILE A 75 12.59 -7.21 -9.75
N TYR A 76 13.81 -6.71 -9.86
CA TYR A 76 14.97 -7.50 -10.21
C TYR A 76 16.09 -7.29 -9.19
N THR A 77 16.63 -8.40 -8.68
CA THR A 77 17.79 -8.41 -7.79
C THR A 77 19.05 -8.82 -8.57
N ASP A 78 20.12 -8.04 -8.48
CA ASP A 78 21.40 -8.40 -9.09
C ASP A 78 22.10 -9.54 -8.34
N GLN A 79 23.26 -9.96 -8.82
CA GLN A 79 24.11 -10.95 -8.16
C GLN A 79 24.50 -10.44 -6.76
N GLY A 80 24.28 -11.26 -5.74
CA GLY A 80 24.56 -10.92 -4.34
C GLY A 80 23.59 -9.93 -3.72
N ALA A 81 22.50 -9.60 -4.41
CA ALA A 81 21.43 -8.77 -3.88
C ALA A 81 20.27 -9.62 -3.35
N ASP A 82 19.51 -9.07 -2.43
CA ASP A 82 18.26 -9.64 -1.94
C ASP A 82 17.26 -8.54 -1.58
N ALA A 83 15.97 -8.91 -1.54
CA ALA A 83 14.90 -8.03 -1.14
C ALA A 83 13.83 -8.78 -0.34
N GLU A 84 13.12 -8.05 0.52
CA GLU A 84 11.94 -8.57 1.22
C GLU A 84 10.72 -7.71 0.92
N LEU A 85 9.60 -8.37 0.66
CA LEU A 85 8.29 -7.76 0.49
C LEU A 85 7.34 -8.28 1.57
N GLU A 86 6.60 -7.37 2.18
CA GLU A 86 5.53 -7.69 3.12
C GLU A 86 4.18 -7.42 2.48
N VAL A 87 3.27 -8.39 2.55
CA VAL A 87 1.98 -8.37 1.85
C VAL A 87 0.85 -8.83 2.79
N GLY A 88 0.58 -8.06 3.82
CA GLY A 88 -0.38 -8.49 4.85
C GLY A 88 0.09 -9.75 5.58
N PRO A 89 -0.67 -10.87 5.55
CA PRO A 89 -0.25 -12.12 6.20
C PRO A 89 0.78 -12.92 5.38
N PHE A 90 1.38 -12.32 4.35
CA PHE A 90 2.36 -12.99 3.49
C PHE A 90 3.68 -12.22 3.45
N THR A 91 4.76 -12.96 3.23
CA THR A 91 6.07 -12.39 2.92
C THR A 91 6.60 -13.00 1.64
N VAL A 92 7.29 -12.21 0.84
CA VAL A 92 8.01 -12.66 -0.36
C VAL A 92 9.45 -12.22 -0.22
N ARG A 93 10.37 -13.17 -0.10
CA ARG A 93 11.80 -12.90 -0.07
C ARG A 93 12.40 -13.30 -1.39
N VAL A 94 13.16 -12.39 -1.94
CA VAL A 94 13.69 -12.43 -3.30
C VAL A 94 15.21 -12.59 -3.19
N GLY A 95 15.73 -13.71 -3.66
CA GLY A 95 17.15 -14.00 -3.66
C GLY A 95 17.88 -13.34 -4.83
N ALA A 96 19.18 -13.60 -4.95
CA ALA A 96 20.01 -13.01 -6.00
C ALA A 96 19.56 -13.43 -7.42
N THR A 97 19.81 -12.56 -8.40
CA THR A 97 19.54 -12.76 -9.84
C THR A 97 18.08 -13.16 -10.13
N THR A 98 17.17 -12.63 -9.37
CA THR A 98 15.74 -12.97 -9.43
C THR A 98 14.95 -11.90 -10.16
N ASP A 99 14.09 -12.35 -11.05
CA ASP A 99 13.09 -11.56 -11.76
C ASP A 99 11.71 -11.94 -11.25
N LEU A 100 11.11 -11.01 -10.51
CA LEU A 100 9.81 -11.18 -9.85
C LEU A 100 8.82 -10.14 -10.34
N THR A 101 7.66 -10.59 -10.79
CA THR A 101 6.50 -9.75 -11.14
C THR A 101 5.38 -9.95 -10.12
N MET A 102 4.81 -8.86 -9.62
CA MET A 102 3.53 -8.87 -8.89
C MET A 102 2.39 -9.02 -9.90
N ALA A 103 2.18 -10.23 -10.44
CA ALA A 103 1.26 -10.45 -11.55
C ALA A 103 -0.16 -10.04 -11.22
N ASN A 104 -0.60 -10.29 -9.98
CA ASN A 104 -1.88 -9.80 -9.47
C ASN A 104 -1.83 -9.64 -7.94
N LEU A 105 -2.30 -8.51 -7.45
CA LEU A 105 -2.40 -8.22 -6.02
C LEU A 105 -3.73 -7.57 -5.71
N THR A 106 -4.64 -8.36 -5.13
CA THR A 106 -5.98 -7.94 -4.71
C THR A 106 -6.23 -8.33 -3.24
N ASP A 107 -7.40 -8.03 -2.74
CA ASP A 107 -7.79 -8.46 -1.38
C ASP A 107 -7.89 -9.98 -1.25
N GLN A 108 -8.16 -10.72 -2.35
CA GLN A 108 -8.29 -12.17 -2.35
C GLN A 108 -7.12 -12.92 -2.97
N LEU A 109 -6.31 -12.28 -3.80
CA LEU A 109 -5.27 -12.95 -4.57
C LEU A 109 -3.94 -12.24 -4.45
N MET A 110 -2.89 -13.00 -4.12
CA MET A 110 -1.49 -12.66 -4.39
C MET A 110 -0.97 -13.63 -5.44
N GLN A 111 -0.71 -13.14 -6.64
CA GLN A 111 -0.12 -13.92 -7.75
C GLN A 111 1.24 -13.32 -8.11
N LEU A 112 2.23 -14.14 -8.09
CA LEU A 112 3.63 -13.82 -8.37
C LEU A 112 4.06 -14.50 -9.67
N GLY A 113 4.74 -13.78 -10.53
CA GLY A 113 5.43 -14.36 -11.68
C GLY A 113 6.93 -14.43 -11.38
N VAL A 114 7.53 -15.60 -11.48
CA VAL A 114 8.97 -15.81 -11.29
C VAL A 114 9.55 -16.38 -12.57
N GLU A 115 10.24 -15.54 -13.33
CA GLU A 115 10.80 -15.93 -14.62
C GLU A 115 12.21 -16.52 -14.48
N GLN A 116 12.93 -16.12 -13.46
CA GLN A 116 14.25 -16.66 -13.06
C GLN A 116 14.57 -16.33 -11.61
N GLY A 117 15.52 -17.06 -11.03
CA GLY A 117 16.07 -16.81 -9.70
C GLY A 117 15.36 -17.55 -8.58
N THR A 118 15.43 -17.03 -7.38
CA THR A 118 14.96 -17.69 -6.15
C THR A 118 13.97 -16.80 -5.40
N VAL A 119 12.82 -17.35 -5.08
CA VAL A 119 11.86 -16.71 -4.17
C VAL A 119 11.52 -17.66 -3.02
N ARG A 120 11.22 -17.06 -1.86
CA ARG A 120 10.65 -17.79 -0.74
C ARG A 120 9.40 -17.05 -0.25
N VAL A 121 8.27 -17.75 -0.24
CA VAL A 121 6.98 -17.21 0.16
C VAL A 121 6.61 -17.79 1.52
N GLY A 122 6.42 -16.92 2.51
CA GLY A 122 5.86 -17.24 3.81
C GLY A 122 4.37 -16.92 3.82
N VAL A 123 3.54 -17.88 4.21
CA VAL A 123 2.10 -17.73 4.39
C VAL A 123 1.80 -17.95 5.86
N TYR A 124 1.58 -16.90 6.65
CA TYR A 124 1.29 -17.02 8.09
C TYR A 124 -0.17 -17.36 8.35
N GLU A 125 -1.04 -16.83 7.51
CA GLU A 125 -2.47 -17.13 7.51
C GLU A 125 -2.97 -17.10 6.06
N LEU A 126 -3.85 -18.04 5.69
CA LEU A 126 -4.54 -18.03 4.41
C LEU A 126 -6.05 -17.97 4.69
N PRO A 127 -6.63 -16.75 4.76
CA PRO A 127 -8.04 -16.58 5.01
C PRO A 127 -8.90 -17.27 3.94
N SER A 128 -10.06 -17.77 4.34
CA SER A 128 -11.00 -18.42 3.40
C SER A 128 -11.33 -17.48 2.24
N GLY A 129 -11.26 -18.01 1.02
CA GLY A 129 -11.46 -17.24 -0.21
C GLY A 129 -10.24 -16.46 -0.70
N ASN A 130 -9.10 -16.55 0.02
CA ASN A 130 -7.83 -16.02 -0.45
C ASN A 130 -7.00 -17.10 -1.16
N ALA A 131 -6.15 -16.64 -2.09
CA ALA A 131 -5.22 -17.49 -2.81
C ALA A 131 -3.83 -16.85 -2.87
N VAL A 132 -2.81 -17.71 -2.80
CA VAL A 132 -1.41 -17.37 -3.05
C VAL A 132 -0.92 -18.30 -4.15
N GLU A 133 -0.53 -17.71 -5.27
CA GLU A 133 -0.10 -18.40 -6.48
C GLU A 133 1.28 -17.92 -6.92
N ILE A 134 2.15 -18.83 -7.31
CA ILE A 134 3.48 -18.55 -7.85
C ILE A 134 3.56 -19.20 -9.23
N ASP A 135 3.59 -18.38 -10.26
CA ASP A 135 3.70 -18.83 -11.64
C ASP A 135 5.17 -18.93 -12.05
N THR A 136 5.54 -20.06 -12.61
CA THR A 136 6.86 -20.32 -13.17
C THR A 136 6.75 -20.74 -14.63
N PRO A 137 7.84 -20.79 -15.40
CA PRO A 137 7.81 -21.34 -16.75
C PRO A 137 7.41 -22.84 -16.81
N ASN A 138 7.49 -23.54 -15.69
CA ASN A 138 7.28 -24.99 -15.61
C ASN A 138 6.01 -25.42 -14.86
N GLY A 139 5.25 -24.49 -14.31
CA GLY A 139 4.03 -24.78 -13.58
C GLY A 139 3.56 -23.65 -12.70
N ALA A 140 2.28 -23.63 -12.38
CA ALA A 140 1.71 -22.74 -11.39
C ALA A 140 1.60 -23.47 -10.05
N LEU A 141 1.96 -22.78 -8.97
CA LEU A 141 2.12 -23.30 -7.64
C LEU A 141 1.15 -22.58 -6.71
N ASN A 142 0.19 -23.29 -6.14
CA ASN A 142 -0.84 -22.72 -5.29
C ASN A 142 -0.66 -23.19 -3.84
N ALA A 143 -0.49 -22.25 -2.90
CA ALA A 143 -0.47 -22.56 -1.48
C ALA A 143 -1.85 -23.05 -1.03
N LEU A 144 -1.90 -24.21 -0.35
CA LEU A 144 -3.14 -24.78 0.15
C LEU A 144 -3.45 -24.38 1.60
N GLY A 145 -2.53 -23.65 2.24
CA GLY A 145 -2.67 -23.18 3.62
C GLY A 145 -1.43 -22.43 4.09
N PRO A 146 -1.36 -22.11 5.39
CA PRO A 146 -0.15 -21.58 6.01
C PRO A 146 1.04 -22.48 5.75
N GLY A 147 2.20 -21.83 5.49
CA GLY A 147 3.40 -22.59 5.14
C GLY A 147 4.57 -21.73 4.71
N SER A 148 5.67 -22.40 4.37
CA SER A 148 6.88 -21.80 3.82
C SER A 148 7.29 -22.55 2.57
N TYR A 149 7.38 -21.83 1.46
CA TYR A 149 7.53 -22.35 0.12
C TYR A 149 8.70 -21.67 -0.57
N ARG A 150 9.70 -22.46 -0.99
CA ARG A 150 10.84 -21.95 -1.79
C ARG A 150 10.70 -22.43 -3.23
N VAL A 151 10.93 -21.51 -4.15
CA VAL A 151 10.91 -21.78 -5.59
C VAL A 151 12.17 -21.20 -6.20
N ASP A 152 12.98 -22.07 -6.81
CA ASP A 152 14.19 -21.71 -7.55
C ASP A 152 13.92 -21.96 -9.04
N VAL A 153 13.94 -20.92 -9.86
CA VAL A 153 13.68 -20.99 -11.30
C VAL A 153 15.00 -20.83 -12.06
N ASP A 154 15.46 -21.91 -12.67
CA ASP A 154 16.60 -21.91 -13.59
C ASP A 154 16.07 -22.01 -15.04
N PRO A 155 16.30 -20.99 -15.87
CA PRO A 155 15.79 -21.00 -17.24
C PRO A 155 16.27 -22.18 -18.11
N ASN A 156 17.35 -22.86 -17.72
CA ASN A 156 17.92 -24.00 -18.46
C ASN A 156 17.53 -25.35 -17.86
N ASN A 157 17.33 -25.39 -16.53
CA ASN A 157 17.15 -26.65 -15.79
C ASN A 157 15.72 -26.84 -15.24
N GLY A 158 14.84 -25.83 -15.41
CA GLY A 158 13.47 -25.84 -14.89
C GLY A 158 13.34 -25.27 -13.49
N SER A 159 12.25 -25.59 -12.80
CA SER A 159 11.92 -25.02 -11.50
C SER A 159 12.03 -26.05 -10.39
N ARG A 160 12.80 -25.73 -9.34
CA ARG A 160 12.86 -26.52 -8.11
C ARG A 160 11.88 -25.97 -7.10
N VAL A 161 11.04 -26.81 -6.54
CA VAL A 161 10.03 -26.45 -5.54
C VAL A 161 10.31 -27.17 -4.25
N ILE A 162 10.40 -26.45 -3.14
CA ILE A 162 10.71 -26.97 -1.80
C ILE A 162 9.60 -26.51 -0.85
N VAL A 163 8.97 -27.46 -0.15
CA VAL A 163 7.96 -27.20 0.85
C VAL A 163 8.52 -27.50 2.24
N ASP A 164 8.95 -26.46 2.97
CA ASP A 164 9.45 -26.65 4.33
C ASP A 164 8.34 -27.06 5.30
N ASN A 165 7.22 -26.36 5.22
CA ASN A 165 5.99 -26.68 5.95
C ASN A 165 4.77 -26.25 5.14
N GLY A 166 3.60 -26.81 5.47
CA GLY A 166 2.37 -26.60 4.72
C GLY A 166 2.20 -27.58 3.56
N SER A 167 1.44 -27.19 2.57
CA SER A 167 1.20 -27.95 1.35
C SER A 167 1.01 -27.03 0.16
N LEU A 168 1.51 -27.45 -0.99
CA LEU A 168 1.52 -26.66 -2.22
C LEU A 168 1.00 -27.54 -3.37
N GLN A 169 0.07 -27.02 -4.15
CA GLN A 169 -0.46 -27.70 -5.34
C GLN A 169 0.27 -27.19 -6.58
N ILE A 170 0.81 -28.12 -7.35
CA ILE A 170 1.36 -27.85 -8.69
C ILE A 170 0.25 -28.08 -9.70
N SER A 171 0.05 -27.11 -10.60
CA SER A 171 -0.94 -27.18 -11.67
C SER A 171 -0.37 -26.67 -12.98
N GLY A 172 -0.84 -27.25 -14.09
CA GLY A 172 -0.50 -26.87 -15.45
C GLY A 172 -0.54 -28.07 -16.39
N GLY A 173 -1.01 -27.87 -17.61
CA GLY A 173 -1.31 -28.98 -18.52
C GLY A 173 -2.26 -29.97 -17.86
N ASP A 174 -1.88 -31.26 -17.85
CA ASP A 174 -2.67 -32.32 -17.20
C ASP A 174 -2.20 -32.63 -15.76
N VAL A 175 -1.25 -31.85 -15.21
CA VAL A 175 -0.69 -32.05 -13.89
C VAL A 175 -1.51 -31.31 -12.85
N ASN A 176 -1.91 -32.04 -11.81
CA ASN A 176 -2.53 -31.55 -10.59
C ASN A 176 -2.02 -32.38 -9.42
N GLN A 177 -0.86 -31.97 -8.86
CA GLN A 177 -0.16 -32.75 -7.83
C GLN A 177 0.08 -31.91 -6.58
N THR A 178 -0.19 -32.47 -5.42
CA THR A 178 0.11 -31.83 -4.13
C THR A 178 1.47 -32.28 -3.62
N ILE A 179 2.27 -31.29 -3.17
CA ILE A 179 3.56 -31.49 -2.51
C ILE A 179 3.37 -31.10 -1.04
N ALA A 180 3.74 -32.01 -0.15
CA ALA A 180 3.57 -31.83 1.29
C ALA A 180 4.85 -31.33 1.96
N SER A 181 4.72 -30.95 3.23
CA SER A 181 5.84 -30.56 4.10
C SER A 181 6.98 -31.58 4.07
N GLY A 182 8.22 -31.09 3.97
CA GLY A 182 9.44 -31.89 3.91
C GLY A 182 9.70 -32.53 2.55
N GLN A 183 8.94 -32.17 1.51
CA GLN A 183 9.15 -32.66 0.14
C GLN A 183 9.76 -31.58 -0.75
N ALA A 184 10.54 -32.05 -1.72
CA ALA A 184 11.10 -31.21 -2.78
C ALA A 184 10.97 -31.92 -4.13
N VAL A 185 10.71 -31.14 -5.18
CA VAL A 185 10.56 -31.64 -6.55
C VAL A 185 11.24 -30.74 -7.55
N GLN A 186 11.66 -31.34 -8.67
CA GLN A 186 12.11 -30.65 -9.87
C GLN A 186 11.01 -30.68 -10.91
N LEU A 187 10.64 -29.51 -11.44
CA LEU A 187 9.71 -29.36 -12.56
C LEU A 187 10.49 -29.10 -13.84
N THR A 188 10.22 -29.85 -14.88
CA THR A 188 10.78 -29.64 -16.22
C THR A 188 9.69 -29.68 -17.28
N GLY A 189 9.94 -29.04 -18.42
CA GLY A 189 8.90 -28.88 -19.45
C GLY A 189 7.82 -27.87 -19.03
N ALA A 190 6.89 -27.64 -19.92
CA ALA A 190 5.71 -26.79 -19.67
C ALA A 190 4.41 -27.45 -20.19
N ASN A 191 4.53 -28.29 -21.22
CA ASN A 191 3.44 -29.09 -21.76
C ASN A 191 4.01 -30.27 -22.55
N PRO A 192 4.09 -31.49 -21.97
CA PRO A 192 3.71 -31.81 -20.58
C PRO A 192 4.70 -31.29 -19.54
N ILE A 193 4.23 -31.09 -18.32
CA ILE A 193 5.07 -30.84 -17.15
C ILE A 193 5.52 -32.19 -16.59
N GLN A 194 6.80 -32.31 -16.29
CA GLN A 194 7.36 -33.46 -15.56
C GLN A 194 7.68 -33.04 -14.13
N VAL A 195 7.14 -33.80 -13.16
CA VAL A 195 7.38 -33.59 -11.72
C VAL A 195 8.24 -34.75 -11.21
N THR A 196 9.47 -34.46 -10.84
CA THR A 196 10.43 -35.47 -10.36
C THR A 196 10.78 -35.19 -8.90
N PRO A 197 10.52 -36.10 -7.97
CA PRO A 197 10.99 -35.98 -6.59
C PRO A 197 12.52 -35.86 -6.53
N ILE A 198 13.00 -34.97 -5.65
CA ILE A 198 14.43 -34.81 -5.37
C ILE A 198 14.69 -34.87 -3.86
N ASP A 199 15.93 -35.10 -3.48
CA ASP A 199 16.32 -35.03 -2.08
C ASP A 199 16.06 -33.64 -1.52
N PHE A 200 15.56 -33.58 -0.28
CA PHE A 200 15.33 -32.30 0.40
C PHE A 200 16.65 -31.59 0.61
N PRO A 201 16.84 -30.36 0.06
CA PRO A 201 18.12 -29.70 0.08
C PRO A 201 18.50 -29.23 1.50
N ARG A 202 19.80 -29.15 1.75
CA ARG A 202 20.30 -28.50 2.98
C ARG A 202 20.09 -27.00 2.89
N PRO A 203 19.74 -26.33 4.02
CA PRO A 203 19.59 -24.89 4.05
C PRO A 203 20.88 -24.17 3.63
N ASP A 204 20.73 -23.19 2.75
CA ASP A 204 21.80 -22.29 2.31
C ASP A 204 21.78 -20.94 3.05
N SER A 205 22.58 -19.96 2.61
CA SER A 205 22.64 -18.63 3.21
C SER A 205 21.32 -17.86 3.05
N PHE A 206 20.62 -18.05 1.93
CA PHE A 206 19.31 -17.44 1.71
C PHE A 206 18.26 -17.98 2.69
N ASP A 207 18.27 -19.28 2.96
CA ASP A 207 17.39 -19.90 3.95
C ASP A 207 17.70 -19.44 5.38
N GLN A 208 18.98 -19.21 5.71
CA GLN A 208 19.39 -18.68 7.01
C GLN A 208 18.92 -17.23 7.20
N TRP A 209 19.06 -16.41 6.17
CA TRP A 209 18.53 -15.03 6.16
C TRP A 209 17.00 -15.04 6.31
N TYR A 210 16.29 -15.87 5.52
CA TYR A 210 14.84 -16.07 5.65
C TYR A 210 14.45 -16.38 7.08
N ALA A 211 15.07 -17.38 7.70
CA ALA A 211 14.75 -17.81 9.05
C ALA A 211 14.99 -16.72 10.11
N SER A 212 15.97 -15.85 9.90
CA SER A 212 16.23 -14.71 10.81
C SER A 212 15.13 -13.66 10.72
N ARG A 213 14.71 -13.31 9.51
CA ARG A 213 13.63 -12.36 9.24
C ARG A 213 12.29 -12.90 9.74
N ASP A 214 12.03 -14.19 9.53
CA ASP A 214 10.82 -14.86 9.94
C ASP A 214 10.63 -14.85 11.46
N ARG A 215 11.70 -15.14 12.23
CA ARG A 215 11.67 -15.03 13.70
C ARG A 215 11.31 -13.63 14.18
N ARG A 216 11.79 -12.57 13.51
CA ARG A 216 11.45 -11.18 13.83
C ARG A 216 9.95 -10.93 13.68
N LEU A 217 9.37 -11.32 12.55
CA LEU A 217 7.93 -11.18 12.27
C LEU A 217 7.04 -12.00 13.20
N GLN A 218 7.53 -13.15 13.71
CA GLN A 218 6.77 -13.98 14.64
C GLN A 218 6.84 -13.49 16.10
N SER A 219 7.82 -12.68 16.47
CA SER A 219 8.11 -12.34 17.86
C SER A 219 8.04 -10.86 18.23
N PHE A 220 7.71 -9.96 17.30
CA PHE A 220 7.65 -8.53 17.61
C PHE A 220 6.57 -8.18 18.64
N ARG A 221 6.89 -7.23 19.53
CA ARG A 221 6.07 -6.89 20.70
C ARG A 221 4.89 -5.99 20.35
N SER A 222 5.03 -5.16 19.32
CA SER A 222 4.01 -4.21 18.88
C SER A 222 2.73 -4.89 18.40
N ARG A 223 2.76 -6.20 18.06
CA ARG A 223 1.56 -6.99 17.70
C ARG A 223 0.43 -7.00 18.74
N ARG A 224 0.73 -6.63 19.98
CA ARG A 224 -0.30 -6.45 21.03
C ARG A 224 -1.11 -5.17 20.87
N TYR A 225 -0.63 -4.24 20.08
CA TYR A 225 -1.20 -2.91 19.91
C TYR A 225 -1.70 -2.65 18.50
N VAL A 226 -1.16 -3.36 17.51
CA VAL A 226 -1.49 -3.23 16.08
C VAL A 226 -1.87 -4.60 15.52
N ASN A 227 -2.67 -4.59 14.44
CA ASN A 227 -2.93 -5.82 13.70
C ASN A 227 -1.60 -6.37 13.16
N ALA A 228 -1.35 -7.67 13.39
CA ALA A 228 -0.08 -8.31 13.06
C ALA A 228 0.20 -8.39 11.53
N TYR A 229 -0.79 -8.11 10.72
CA TYR A 229 -0.69 -8.14 9.26
C TYR A 229 -0.57 -6.76 8.61
N ILE A 230 -0.31 -5.72 9.41
CA ILE A 230 0.08 -4.41 8.89
C ILE A 230 1.55 -4.47 8.52
N PRO A 231 1.92 -4.29 7.23
CA PRO A 231 3.34 -4.25 6.85
C PRO A 231 4.10 -3.16 7.62
N GLY A 232 5.27 -3.49 8.15
CA GLY A 232 6.09 -2.60 8.95
C GLY A 232 5.68 -2.45 10.42
N ALA A 233 4.77 -3.27 10.92
CA ALA A 233 4.38 -3.23 12.32
C ALA A 233 5.50 -3.68 13.26
N GLU A 234 6.37 -4.58 12.81
CA GLU A 234 7.53 -5.06 13.56
C GLU A 234 8.65 -4.01 13.70
N ASP A 235 8.73 -3.06 12.76
CA ASP A 235 9.73 -1.98 12.82
C ASP A 235 9.47 -1.05 14.00
N LEU A 236 8.22 -0.96 14.47
CA LEU A 236 7.85 -0.12 15.61
C LEU A 236 8.58 -0.53 16.92
N ASP A 237 9.02 -1.79 17.01
CA ASP A 237 9.77 -2.27 18.19
C ASP A 237 11.17 -1.72 18.27
N ASP A 238 11.81 -1.44 17.13
CA ASP A 238 13.21 -1.01 17.05
C ASP A 238 13.33 0.53 17.04
N TYR A 239 12.30 1.22 16.53
CA TYR A 239 12.38 2.65 16.24
C TYR A 239 11.48 3.52 17.12
N GLY A 240 10.85 2.97 18.16
CA GLY A 240 10.01 3.78 19.03
C GLY A 240 9.57 3.08 20.30
N THR A 241 8.71 3.77 21.04
CA THR A 241 8.20 3.27 22.32
C THR A 241 6.69 3.44 22.43
N TRP A 242 6.05 2.44 23.03
CA TRP A 242 4.62 2.48 23.34
C TRP A 242 4.38 3.08 24.71
N GLN A 243 3.44 4.01 24.81
CA GLN A 243 3.02 4.61 26.07
C GLN A 243 1.50 4.72 26.14
N SER A 244 0.93 4.88 27.32
CA SER A 244 -0.47 5.20 27.47
C SER A 244 -0.73 6.64 27.04
N GLY A 245 -1.62 6.83 26.07
CA GLY A 245 -2.06 8.13 25.55
C GLY A 245 -3.38 8.61 26.15
N GLY A 246 -3.73 8.19 27.35
CA GLY A 246 -4.98 8.56 28.01
C GLY A 246 -6.20 8.12 27.19
N GLN A 247 -6.99 9.08 26.71
CA GLN A 247 -8.19 8.81 25.91
C GLN A 247 -7.94 8.06 24.59
N TYR A 248 -6.69 8.08 24.07
CA TYR A 248 -6.33 7.41 22.83
C TYR A 248 -5.90 5.95 23.03
N GLY A 249 -5.70 5.50 24.30
CA GLY A 249 -5.16 4.19 24.60
C GLY A 249 -3.66 4.11 24.32
N PRO A 250 -3.13 3.00 23.80
CA PRO A 250 -1.70 2.90 23.44
C PRO A 250 -1.37 3.85 22.27
N VAL A 251 -0.29 4.61 22.46
CA VAL A 251 0.30 5.53 21.49
C VAL A 251 1.76 5.17 21.30
N TRP A 252 2.19 5.04 20.05
CA TRP A 252 3.58 4.81 19.71
C TRP A 252 4.28 6.14 19.44
N TYR A 253 5.46 6.31 20.01
CA TYR A 253 6.29 7.51 19.84
C TYR A 253 7.57 7.13 19.14
N PRO A 254 7.89 7.73 17.98
CA PRO A 254 9.14 7.49 17.30
C PRO A 254 10.32 7.97 18.13
N SER A 255 11.43 7.24 18.04
CA SER A 255 12.73 7.62 18.60
C SER A 255 13.57 8.30 17.53
N GLY A 256 14.48 9.19 17.95
CA GLY A 256 15.45 9.82 17.05
C GLY A 256 14.90 10.98 16.21
N VAL A 257 13.63 11.35 16.33
CA VAL A 257 13.05 12.51 15.66
C VAL A 257 13.29 13.80 16.45
N GLY A 258 13.49 14.93 15.75
CA GLY A 258 13.68 16.25 16.37
C GLY A 258 12.44 16.76 17.10
N ALA A 259 12.60 17.79 17.94
CA ALA A 259 11.49 18.41 18.66
C ALA A 259 10.49 19.14 17.75
N ASP A 260 10.94 19.61 16.62
CA ASP A 260 10.20 20.29 15.56
C ASP A 260 9.72 19.34 14.42
N TRP A 261 10.01 18.06 14.55
CA TRP A 261 9.58 17.07 13.58
C TRP A 261 8.05 16.99 13.50
N VAL A 262 7.55 16.85 12.27
CA VAL A 262 6.12 16.64 11.97
C VAL A 262 5.96 15.45 11.04
N PRO A 263 4.86 14.67 11.16
CA PRO A 263 4.59 13.57 10.24
C PRO A 263 4.43 14.05 8.79
N TYR A 264 4.84 13.20 7.83
CA TYR A 264 4.80 13.48 6.37
C TYR A 264 5.71 14.63 5.94
N HIS A 265 6.88 14.73 6.59
CA HIS A 265 7.92 15.71 6.26
C HIS A 265 9.21 15.05 5.74
N GLU A 266 9.65 13.94 6.35
CA GLU A 266 10.85 13.19 5.95
C GLU A 266 10.49 12.09 4.95
N GLY A 267 10.51 12.42 3.66
CA GLY A 267 10.11 11.51 2.60
C GLY A 267 9.78 12.25 1.31
N HIS A 268 9.00 11.60 0.47
CA HIS A 268 8.62 12.14 -0.84
C HIS A 268 7.29 11.55 -1.33
N TRP A 269 6.70 12.20 -2.34
CA TRP A 269 5.47 11.73 -2.96
C TRP A 269 5.78 10.93 -4.22
N ALA A 270 5.34 9.68 -4.27
CA ALA A 270 5.32 8.86 -5.47
C ALA A 270 3.92 8.84 -6.11
N TYR A 271 3.84 8.43 -7.38
CA TYR A 271 2.56 8.25 -8.05
C TYR A 271 2.34 6.77 -8.35
N VAL A 272 1.52 6.12 -7.52
CA VAL A 272 1.31 4.66 -7.51
C VAL A 272 -0.15 4.35 -7.87
N GLY A 273 -0.36 3.56 -8.94
CA GLY A 273 -1.71 3.09 -9.29
C GLY A 273 -2.24 2.08 -8.26
N PRO A 274 -3.56 2.04 -7.98
CA PRO A 274 -4.60 2.90 -8.48
C PRO A 274 -4.86 4.18 -7.65
N TRP A 275 -4.12 4.40 -6.55
CA TRP A 275 -4.36 5.52 -5.60
C TRP A 275 -3.85 6.87 -6.11
N GLY A 276 -2.89 6.87 -7.02
CA GLY A 276 -2.21 8.09 -7.45
C GLY A 276 -1.15 8.53 -6.44
N TRP A 277 -1.25 9.76 -5.94
CA TRP A 277 -0.28 10.30 -5.00
C TRP A 277 -0.19 9.47 -3.73
N THR A 278 1.00 8.95 -3.45
CA THR A 278 1.30 8.03 -2.36
C THR A 278 2.55 8.51 -1.63
N TRP A 279 2.52 8.56 -0.33
CA TRP A 279 3.66 8.92 0.50
C TRP A 279 4.66 7.77 0.56
N VAL A 280 5.93 8.06 0.42
CA VAL A 280 7.05 7.15 0.67
C VAL A 280 7.94 7.81 1.70
N ASP A 281 7.96 7.27 2.90
CA ASP A 281 8.75 7.78 4.01
C ASP A 281 10.20 7.32 3.91
N ASP A 282 11.15 8.19 4.22
CA ASP A 282 12.58 7.87 4.15
C ASP A 282 13.06 7.13 5.41
N GLU A 283 12.28 7.16 6.51
CA GLU A 283 12.59 6.46 7.74
C GLU A 283 12.28 4.94 7.64
N PRO A 284 13.12 4.04 8.17
CA PRO A 284 12.91 2.59 8.07
C PRO A 284 11.57 2.12 8.61
N TRP A 285 11.03 2.80 9.63
CA TRP A 285 9.75 2.49 10.28
C TRP A 285 8.55 3.17 9.61
N GLY A 286 8.78 3.93 8.56
CA GLY A 286 7.81 4.88 8.01
C GLY A 286 6.68 4.28 7.18
N TYR A 287 6.51 2.94 7.09
CA TYR A 287 5.39 2.39 6.34
C TYR A 287 4.12 2.30 7.18
N CYS A 288 4.18 1.56 8.28
CA CYS A 288 3.02 1.32 9.14
C CYS A 288 2.35 2.62 9.62
N PRO A 289 3.07 3.60 10.23
CA PRO A 289 2.43 4.80 10.79
C PRO A 289 1.94 5.80 9.74
N PHE A 290 2.38 5.70 8.49
CA PHE A 290 2.02 6.66 7.45
C PHE A 290 0.89 6.16 6.54
N HIS A 291 0.67 4.84 6.50
CA HIS A 291 -0.40 4.25 5.70
C HIS A 291 -1.58 3.75 6.53
N TYR A 292 -1.43 3.68 7.85
CA TYR A 292 -2.46 3.20 8.78
C TYR A 292 -2.53 4.07 10.04
N GLY A 293 -3.64 4.01 10.75
CA GLY A 293 -3.83 4.75 12.00
C GLY A 293 -3.97 6.26 11.84
N ARG A 294 -3.62 7.01 12.87
CA ARG A 294 -3.66 8.49 12.90
C ARG A 294 -2.53 9.04 13.75
N TRP A 295 -2.13 10.27 13.46
CA TRP A 295 -1.15 10.99 14.28
C TRP A 295 -1.82 11.91 15.28
N ALA A 296 -1.28 12.03 16.48
CA ALA A 296 -1.71 12.97 17.49
C ALA A 296 -0.54 13.67 18.17
N PHE A 297 -0.71 14.96 18.48
CA PHE A 297 0.27 15.72 19.25
C PHE A 297 -0.10 15.64 20.72
N VAL A 298 0.58 14.79 21.46
CA VAL A 298 0.29 14.45 22.86
C VAL A 298 1.54 14.71 23.73
N GLY A 299 1.39 15.48 24.78
CA GLY A 299 2.51 15.77 25.67
C GLY A 299 3.69 16.47 24.99
N SER A 300 3.40 17.44 24.11
CA SER A 300 4.36 18.22 23.33
C SER A 300 5.21 17.42 22.33
N ARG A 301 4.73 16.27 21.87
CA ARG A 301 5.37 15.45 20.83
C ARG A 301 4.35 14.70 19.99
N TRP A 302 4.74 14.32 18.81
CA TRP A 302 3.92 13.48 17.93
C TRP A 302 3.94 12.03 18.37
N GLY A 303 2.76 11.44 18.41
CA GLY A 303 2.57 10.01 18.66
C GLY A 303 1.59 9.42 17.66
N TRP A 304 1.83 8.19 17.27
CA TRP A 304 0.97 7.46 16.36
C TRP A 304 -0.03 6.58 17.11
N ILE A 305 -1.28 6.62 16.68
CA ILE A 305 -2.40 5.88 17.26
C ILE A 305 -2.86 4.84 16.22
N PRO A 306 -2.71 3.54 16.52
CA PRO A 306 -3.15 2.49 15.61
C PRO A 306 -4.67 2.41 15.50
N GLY A 307 -5.14 1.77 14.43
CA GLY A 307 -6.51 1.30 14.33
C GLY A 307 -6.84 0.14 15.29
N PRO A 308 -8.03 -0.46 15.19
CA PRO A 308 -8.42 -1.65 15.94
C PRO A 308 -7.48 -2.82 15.63
N VAL A 309 -7.10 -3.60 16.65
CA VAL A 309 -6.13 -4.72 16.51
C VAL A 309 -6.76 -5.93 15.80
N ASP A 310 -8.05 -6.14 16.03
CA ASP A 310 -8.84 -7.29 15.56
C ASP A 310 -9.46 -7.09 14.17
N VAL A 311 -9.19 -5.95 13.54
CA VAL A 311 -9.71 -5.63 12.20
C VAL A 311 -8.56 -5.57 11.21
N VAL A 312 -8.70 -6.24 10.06
CA VAL A 312 -7.76 -6.09 8.95
C VAL A 312 -7.90 -4.66 8.39
N PRO A 313 -6.86 -3.84 8.48
CA PRO A 313 -6.95 -2.45 8.07
C PRO A 313 -6.98 -2.30 6.55
N VAL A 314 -7.68 -1.26 6.10
CA VAL A 314 -7.64 -0.82 4.70
C VAL A 314 -6.42 0.08 4.50
N TYR A 315 -5.58 -0.25 3.54
CA TYR A 315 -4.44 0.58 3.16
C TYR A 315 -4.89 1.96 2.68
N SER A 316 -4.11 2.97 3.06
CA SER A 316 -4.27 4.35 2.57
C SER A 316 -2.94 4.86 2.02
N PRO A 317 -2.90 5.52 0.84
CA PRO A 317 -1.65 6.00 0.24
C PRO A 317 -0.95 7.07 1.08
N ALA A 318 -1.69 7.80 1.88
CA ALA A 318 -1.26 8.67 2.97
C ALA A 318 -2.52 9.10 3.76
N LEU A 319 -2.38 9.30 5.06
CA LEU A 319 -3.48 9.77 5.91
C LEU A 319 -3.32 11.26 6.19
N VAL A 320 -3.47 12.06 5.12
CA VAL A 320 -3.35 13.51 5.12
C VAL A 320 -4.57 14.17 4.47
N ALA A 321 -4.72 15.48 4.68
CA ALA A 321 -5.58 16.32 3.85
C ALA A 321 -4.75 17.37 3.13
N PHE A 322 -5.09 17.64 1.86
CA PHE A 322 -4.41 18.64 1.05
C PHE A 322 -5.01 20.03 1.24
N VAL A 323 -4.16 21.04 1.10
CA VAL A 323 -4.54 22.45 1.20
C VAL A 323 -4.33 23.12 -0.16
N GLY A 324 -5.32 23.89 -0.60
CA GLY A 324 -5.25 24.56 -1.89
C GLY A 324 -6.43 25.51 -2.11
N GLY A 325 -6.77 25.77 -3.38
CA GLY A 325 -7.90 26.61 -3.79
C GLY A 325 -7.52 28.04 -4.15
N GLY A 326 -8.26 28.63 -5.07
CA GLY A 326 -8.18 30.07 -5.40
C GLY A 326 -6.83 30.59 -5.90
N GLY A 327 -6.00 29.73 -6.54
CA GLY A 327 -4.67 30.15 -6.99
C GLY A 327 -3.68 30.22 -5.82
N PHE A 328 -3.75 29.27 -4.89
CA PHE A 328 -2.80 29.17 -3.78
C PHE A 328 -1.37 29.13 -4.32
N SER A 329 -0.78 30.29 -4.44
CA SER A 329 0.62 30.49 -4.74
C SER A 329 1.25 31.23 -3.57
N ILE A 330 2.36 30.73 -3.07
CA ILE A 330 3.15 31.43 -2.06
C ILE A 330 4.18 32.25 -2.81
N GLY A 331 4.20 33.59 -2.57
CA GLY A 331 5.26 34.44 -3.03
C GLY A 331 6.55 34.03 -2.31
N PHE A 332 7.44 33.35 -3.01
CA PHE A 332 8.83 33.22 -2.59
C PHE A 332 9.57 34.46 -3.06
N GLY A 333 10.57 34.93 -2.32
CA GLY A 333 11.28 36.18 -2.55
C GLY A 333 11.83 36.41 -3.97
N PHE A 334 11.65 35.54 -4.92
CA PHE A 334 12.00 35.60 -6.33
C PHE A 334 10.89 35.16 -7.30
N GLY A 335 9.62 35.36 -6.95
CA GLY A 335 8.49 35.06 -7.83
C GLY A 335 7.53 34.04 -7.19
N GLY A 336 6.22 34.34 -7.20
CA GLY A 336 5.18 33.43 -6.71
C GLY A 336 5.09 32.17 -7.59
N GLY A 337 5.16 31.00 -6.96
CA GLY A 337 4.99 29.71 -7.61
C GLY A 337 3.85 28.89 -7.00
N GLU A 338 3.27 28.00 -7.78
CA GLU A 338 2.32 27.02 -7.28
C GLU A 338 3.00 26.11 -6.25
N VAL A 339 2.30 25.80 -5.16
CA VAL A 339 2.78 24.90 -4.10
C VAL A 339 1.81 23.75 -3.88
N ALA A 340 2.37 22.60 -3.50
CA ALA A 340 1.62 21.52 -2.88
C ALA A 340 1.73 21.65 -1.37
N ALA A 341 0.61 21.53 -0.65
CA ALA A 341 0.62 21.58 0.80
C ALA A 341 -0.37 20.56 1.39
N TRP A 342 0.00 19.95 2.52
CA TRP A 342 -0.79 18.95 3.21
C TRP A 342 -0.49 18.98 4.71
N PHE A 343 -1.33 18.32 5.50
CA PHE A 343 -1.14 18.14 6.94
C PHE A 343 -1.61 16.75 7.37
N PRO A 344 -1.03 16.17 8.45
CA PRO A 344 -1.45 14.86 8.98
C PRO A 344 -2.86 14.92 9.54
N LEU A 345 -3.62 13.82 9.37
CA LEU A 345 -4.93 13.66 9.97
C LEU A 345 -4.82 13.23 11.43
N GLY A 346 -5.57 13.92 12.28
CA GLY A 346 -5.74 13.57 13.69
C GLY A 346 -6.73 12.44 13.92
N PRO A 347 -6.85 11.95 15.18
CA PRO A 347 -7.71 10.81 15.52
C PRO A 347 -9.19 11.01 15.22
N THR A 348 -9.64 12.26 15.15
CA THR A 348 -11.04 12.62 14.86
C THR A 348 -11.27 13.14 13.45
N ASP A 349 -10.18 13.23 12.65
CA ASP A 349 -10.26 13.80 11.32
C ASP A 349 -10.68 12.73 10.30
N PRO A 350 -11.66 13.02 9.43
CA PRO A 350 -12.03 12.11 8.36
C PRO A 350 -10.97 12.10 7.26
N PHE A 351 -10.63 10.91 6.78
CA PHE A 351 -9.87 10.73 5.55
C PHE A 351 -10.84 10.74 4.36
N ILE A 352 -10.62 11.63 3.41
CA ILE A 352 -11.36 11.71 2.16
C ILE A 352 -10.40 11.31 1.05
N PRO A 353 -10.57 10.11 0.43
CA PRO A 353 -9.68 9.65 -0.63
C PRO A 353 -9.73 10.56 -1.85
N TRP A 354 -8.57 10.85 -2.43
CA TRP A 354 -8.43 11.62 -3.68
C TRP A 354 -8.48 10.75 -4.95
N TYR A 355 -8.59 9.46 -4.78
CA TYR A 355 -8.73 8.46 -5.85
C TYR A 355 -10.19 8.00 -5.95
N ASN A 356 -10.50 7.24 -7.00
CA ASN A 356 -11.85 6.72 -7.20
C ASN A 356 -12.16 5.59 -6.20
N TYR A 357 -13.37 5.60 -5.67
CA TYR A 357 -13.91 4.57 -4.79
C TYR A 357 -15.43 4.47 -4.93
N GLN A 358 -16.02 3.36 -4.47
CA GLN A 358 -17.44 3.08 -4.54
C GLN A 358 -17.95 2.42 -3.26
N GLY A 359 -19.27 2.46 -3.08
CA GLY A 359 -19.95 1.78 -1.98
C GLY A 359 -19.48 2.23 -0.59
N ASP A 360 -19.24 1.27 0.29
CA ASP A 360 -18.86 1.49 1.68
C ASP A 360 -17.35 1.72 1.90
N TYR A 361 -16.56 1.84 0.83
CA TYR A 361 -15.10 2.00 0.93
C TYR A 361 -14.70 3.18 1.81
N LEU A 362 -15.34 4.34 1.61
CA LEU A 362 -15.07 5.54 2.42
C LEU A 362 -15.24 5.27 3.92
N ARG A 363 -16.31 4.56 4.28
CA ARG A 363 -16.55 4.16 5.68
C ARG A 363 -15.45 3.19 6.15
N ARG A 364 -15.17 2.15 5.38
CA ARG A 364 -14.18 1.12 5.73
C ARG A 364 -12.80 1.71 5.94
N VAL A 365 -12.27 2.52 5.02
CA VAL A 365 -10.92 3.11 5.13
C VAL A 365 -10.79 4.03 6.35
N ASN A 366 -11.88 4.64 6.80
CA ASN A 366 -11.87 5.45 8.02
C ASN A 366 -11.95 4.60 9.29
N ILE A 367 -12.94 3.71 9.42
CA ILE A 367 -13.15 2.95 10.67
C ILE A 367 -12.03 1.96 10.99
N THR A 368 -11.36 1.42 9.98
CA THR A 368 -10.22 0.50 10.17
C THR A 368 -8.94 1.21 10.57
N ASN A 369 -8.88 2.52 10.39
CA ASN A 369 -7.73 3.36 10.72
C ASN A 369 -7.95 4.26 11.95
N VAL A 370 -9.01 4.05 12.70
CA VAL A 370 -9.32 4.83 13.91
C VAL A 370 -9.81 3.90 15.01
N ARG A 371 -9.21 4.01 16.20
CA ARG A 371 -9.49 3.09 17.32
C ARG A 371 -10.86 3.31 17.98
N ASN A 372 -11.32 4.54 18.12
CA ASN A 372 -12.59 4.86 18.78
C ASN A 372 -13.52 5.61 17.85
N VAL A 373 -14.40 4.88 17.20
CA VAL A 373 -15.35 5.41 16.21
C VAL A 373 -16.52 6.18 16.85
N THR A 374 -16.82 5.94 18.13
CA THR A 374 -18.02 6.49 18.81
C THR A 374 -17.97 8.00 19.00
N ASN A 375 -16.78 8.61 19.00
CA ASN A 375 -16.61 10.05 19.16
C ASN A 375 -16.40 10.80 17.83
N ILE A 376 -16.58 10.15 16.68
CA ILE A 376 -16.21 10.69 15.37
C ILE A 376 -17.47 11.11 14.59
N THR A 377 -18.21 12.06 15.10
CA THR A 377 -19.36 12.65 14.41
C THR A 377 -18.99 13.14 13.00
N ASN A 378 -17.81 13.71 12.83
CA ASN A 378 -17.33 14.20 11.54
C ASN A 378 -17.12 13.05 10.54
N ILE A 379 -16.50 11.94 10.95
CA ILE A 379 -16.32 10.77 10.08
C ILE A 379 -17.67 10.15 9.71
N THR A 380 -18.59 10.03 10.67
CA THR A 380 -19.92 9.47 10.41
C THR A 380 -20.68 10.32 9.38
N ASN A 381 -20.63 11.63 9.49
CA ASN A 381 -21.30 12.53 8.55
C ASN A 381 -20.71 12.44 7.13
N VAL A 382 -19.38 12.30 7.02
CA VAL A 382 -18.70 12.14 5.72
C VAL A 382 -18.95 10.74 5.14
N THR A 383 -18.89 9.69 5.96
CA THR A 383 -19.04 8.30 5.50
C THR A 383 -20.46 7.93 5.09
N ASN A 384 -21.45 8.67 5.53
CA ASN A 384 -22.84 8.49 5.10
C ASN A 384 -23.16 9.17 3.76
N SER A 385 -22.21 9.93 3.18
CA SER A 385 -22.37 10.54 1.87
C SER A 385 -22.11 9.52 0.77
N THR A 386 -23.09 9.25 -0.05
CA THR A 386 -22.97 8.32 -1.21
C THR A 386 -22.37 8.98 -2.45
N ASN A 387 -22.11 10.30 -2.41
CA ASN A 387 -21.61 11.05 -3.56
C ASN A 387 -20.42 11.92 -3.17
N ILE A 388 -19.24 11.57 -3.69
CA ILE A 388 -17.95 12.24 -3.43
C ILE A 388 -17.99 13.73 -3.77
N SER A 389 -18.69 14.10 -4.85
CA SER A 389 -18.80 15.48 -5.31
C SER A 389 -19.54 16.40 -4.33
N ASN A 390 -20.26 15.83 -3.38
CA ASN A 390 -21.09 16.57 -2.43
C ASN A 390 -20.49 16.66 -1.02
N ILE A 391 -19.27 16.16 -0.81
CA ILE A 391 -18.60 16.28 0.49
C ILE A 391 -18.13 17.73 0.65
N ASN A 392 -18.83 18.48 1.48
CA ASN A 392 -18.45 19.85 1.81
C ASN A 392 -17.35 19.83 2.91
N THR A 393 -16.10 19.98 2.48
CA THR A 393 -14.93 20.02 3.38
C THR A 393 -14.84 21.31 4.19
N SER A 394 -15.57 22.37 3.82
CA SER A 394 -15.52 23.67 4.50
C SER A 394 -16.07 23.62 5.94
N ASN A 395 -16.93 22.66 6.24
CA ASN A 395 -17.52 22.48 7.55
C ASN A 395 -16.73 21.49 8.44
N ILE A 396 -15.64 20.93 7.94
CA ILE A 396 -14.80 20.00 8.70
C ILE A 396 -13.69 20.79 9.39
N HIS A 397 -13.66 20.71 10.72
CA HIS A 397 -12.57 21.27 11.50
C HIS A 397 -11.46 20.20 11.64
N TYR A 398 -10.32 20.44 11.00
CA TYR A 398 -9.17 19.56 11.06
C TYR A 398 -8.19 19.99 12.17
N ALA A 399 -7.74 19.03 12.97
CA ALA A 399 -6.96 19.28 14.18
C ALA A 399 -5.60 19.98 13.92
N TYR A 400 -4.93 19.62 12.82
CA TYR A 400 -3.52 20.01 12.61
C TYR A 400 -3.27 20.91 11.40
N ARG A 401 -4.31 21.40 10.75
CA ARG A 401 -4.19 22.26 9.56
C ARG A 401 -3.30 23.47 9.77
N THR A 402 -3.38 24.12 10.92
CA THR A 402 -2.65 25.38 11.18
C THR A 402 -1.27 25.19 11.80
N VAL A 403 -1.02 24.03 12.39
CA VAL A 403 0.19 23.79 13.20
C VAL A 403 1.15 22.77 12.58
N ALA A 404 0.70 21.95 11.62
CA ALA A 404 1.52 20.89 11.02
C ALA A 404 1.37 20.81 9.49
N THR A 405 1.08 21.94 8.83
CA THR A 405 1.06 21.97 7.37
C THR A 405 2.49 22.02 6.83
N THR A 406 2.82 20.98 6.05
CA THR A 406 4.02 20.91 5.21
C THR A 406 3.68 21.40 3.81
N ALA A 407 4.60 22.14 3.19
CA ALA A 407 4.44 22.62 1.82
C ALA A 407 5.76 22.56 1.06
N VAL A 408 5.67 22.27 -0.24
CA VAL A 408 6.81 22.27 -1.16
C VAL A 408 6.42 22.97 -2.47
N PRO A 409 7.38 23.45 -3.28
CA PRO A 409 7.11 23.88 -4.65
C PRO A 409 6.40 22.77 -5.44
N ALA A 410 5.46 23.13 -6.30
CA ALA A 410 4.75 22.18 -7.16
C ALA A 410 5.68 21.29 -8.01
N ALA A 411 6.83 21.83 -8.41
CA ALA A 411 7.84 21.07 -9.15
C ALA A 411 8.43 19.92 -8.32
N THR A 412 8.75 20.14 -7.05
CA THR A 412 9.21 19.11 -6.09
C THR A 412 8.17 18.02 -5.92
N PHE A 413 6.93 18.40 -5.66
CA PHE A 413 5.82 17.47 -5.52
C PHE A 413 5.61 16.65 -6.80
N ARG A 414 5.54 17.33 -7.94
CA ARG A 414 5.31 16.72 -9.26
C ARG A 414 6.37 15.69 -9.65
N SER A 415 7.61 15.88 -9.24
CA SER A 415 8.74 15.02 -9.62
C SER A 415 9.14 14.01 -8.56
N GLY A 416 8.46 13.96 -7.40
CA GLY A 416 8.76 13.01 -6.34
C GLY A 416 10.10 13.25 -5.64
N GLN A 417 10.53 14.53 -5.54
CA GLN A 417 11.76 14.88 -4.84
C GLN A 417 11.54 14.94 -3.33
N SER A 418 12.64 14.87 -2.56
CA SER A 418 12.62 14.96 -1.10
C SER A 418 11.88 16.20 -0.60
N VAL A 419 10.90 15.97 0.28
CA VAL A 419 10.11 17.04 0.90
C VAL A 419 10.95 17.84 1.87
N ALA A 420 11.68 17.18 2.77
CA ALA A 420 12.49 17.84 3.78
C ALA A 420 13.51 18.83 3.19
N GLN A 421 14.14 18.43 2.08
CA GLN A 421 15.14 19.28 1.39
C GLN A 421 14.53 20.48 0.66
N ASN A 422 13.24 20.46 0.39
CA ASN A 422 12.54 21.47 -0.43
C ASN A 422 11.36 22.12 0.29
N ALA A 423 11.18 21.83 1.59
CA ALA A 423 10.07 22.38 2.36
C ALA A 423 10.12 23.90 2.41
N VAL A 424 8.95 24.51 2.26
CA VAL A 424 8.78 25.96 2.29
C VAL A 424 7.87 26.37 3.44
N ARG A 425 8.22 27.45 4.11
CA ARG A 425 7.46 27.91 5.25
C ARG A 425 6.14 28.55 4.82
N VAL A 426 5.05 28.08 5.40
CA VAL A 426 3.72 28.65 5.21
C VAL A 426 3.29 29.36 6.49
N THR A 427 2.85 30.59 6.37
CA THR A 427 2.38 31.37 7.52
C THR A 427 0.91 31.09 7.83
N PRO A 428 0.44 31.26 9.09
CA PRO A 428 -0.97 31.11 9.42
C PRO A 428 -1.90 32.02 8.59
N ALA A 429 -1.43 33.23 8.24
CA ALA A 429 -2.20 34.15 7.40
C ALA A 429 -2.38 33.65 5.95
N GLN A 430 -1.38 32.95 5.42
CA GLN A 430 -1.48 32.29 4.12
C GLN A 430 -2.45 31.10 4.19
N LEU A 431 -2.35 30.25 5.24
CA LEU A 431 -3.25 29.13 5.44
C LEU A 431 -4.71 29.55 5.63
N ALA A 432 -4.96 30.68 6.30
CA ALA A 432 -6.30 31.21 6.49
C ALA A 432 -7.02 31.53 5.17
N ARG A 433 -6.27 31.80 4.10
CA ARG A 433 -6.80 32.11 2.76
C ARG A 433 -6.99 30.86 1.88
N THR A 434 -6.66 29.67 2.38
CA THR A 434 -6.76 28.42 1.64
C THR A 434 -7.97 27.61 2.08
N GLN A 435 -8.29 26.58 1.31
CA GLN A 435 -9.31 25.59 1.65
C GLN A 435 -8.68 24.21 1.70
N VAL A 436 -9.31 23.29 2.41
CA VAL A 436 -8.99 21.88 2.29
C VAL A 436 -9.62 21.37 0.99
N ILE A 437 -8.77 20.80 0.14
CA ILE A 437 -9.18 20.25 -1.15
C ILE A 437 -9.24 18.73 -1.08
N THR A 438 -10.23 18.15 -1.73
CA THR A 438 -10.42 16.69 -1.76
C THR A 438 -9.45 16.00 -2.71
N ARG A 439 -8.83 16.72 -3.65
CA ARG A 439 -7.89 16.16 -4.63
C ARG A 439 -6.78 17.15 -4.95
N PRO A 440 -5.50 16.74 -4.94
CA PRO A 440 -4.41 17.57 -5.45
C PRO A 440 -4.62 17.90 -6.93
N THR A 441 -4.39 19.16 -7.31
CA THR A 441 -4.55 19.63 -8.70
C THR A 441 -3.28 19.43 -9.54
N ILE A 442 -2.16 19.15 -8.89
CA ILE A 442 -0.85 18.99 -9.53
C ILE A 442 -0.76 17.61 -10.19
N ALA A 443 -0.60 17.60 -11.50
CA ALA A 443 -0.38 16.37 -12.26
C ALA A 443 1.03 15.82 -12.01
N PRO A 444 1.21 14.47 -11.92
CA PRO A 444 2.53 13.88 -11.74
C PRO A 444 3.40 14.04 -13.00
N ALA A 445 4.69 14.27 -12.80
CA ALA A 445 5.67 13.99 -13.83
C ALA A 445 6.06 12.51 -13.81
N ARG A 446 6.64 12.02 -14.90
CA ARG A 446 7.09 10.63 -14.98
C ARG A 446 8.02 10.22 -13.82
N ALA A 447 8.87 11.13 -13.35
CA ALA A 447 9.79 10.87 -12.24
C ALA A 447 9.06 10.46 -10.95
N ALA A 448 7.85 10.97 -10.69
CA ALA A 448 7.08 10.59 -9.50
C ALA A 448 6.67 9.11 -9.50
N VAL A 449 6.50 8.50 -10.67
CA VAL A 449 6.20 7.06 -10.78
C VAL A 449 7.37 6.20 -10.28
N PHE A 450 8.58 6.74 -10.35
CA PHE A 450 9.81 6.12 -9.87
C PHE A 450 10.26 6.67 -8.51
N ALA A 451 9.36 7.23 -7.72
CA ALA A 451 9.70 7.84 -6.43
C ALA A 451 10.85 8.85 -6.53
N GLY A 452 10.87 9.66 -7.59
CA GLY A 452 11.94 10.64 -7.85
C GLY A 452 13.30 10.05 -8.22
N LYS A 453 13.42 8.73 -8.34
CA LYS A 453 14.70 8.07 -8.71
C LYS A 453 14.98 8.21 -10.20
N SER A 454 16.27 8.30 -10.52
CA SER A 454 16.73 8.30 -11.91
C SER A 454 16.61 6.92 -12.55
N PRO A 455 16.39 6.87 -13.87
CA PRO A 455 16.42 5.61 -14.61
C PRO A 455 17.76 4.89 -14.45
N VAL A 456 17.71 3.55 -14.34
CA VAL A 456 18.86 2.67 -14.41
C VAL A 456 18.84 1.87 -15.71
N LYS A 457 19.98 1.27 -16.05
CA LYS A 457 20.05 0.31 -17.17
C LYS A 457 19.11 -0.85 -16.87
N ALA A 458 18.31 -1.25 -17.87
CA ALA A 458 17.49 -2.45 -17.74
C ALA A 458 18.33 -3.66 -17.31
N PRO A 459 17.94 -4.39 -16.28
CA PRO A 459 18.62 -5.60 -15.86
C PRO A 459 18.52 -6.68 -16.95
N PRO A 460 19.33 -7.75 -16.88
CA PRO A 460 19.31 -8.82 -17.86
C PRO A 460 18.12 -9.79 -17.63
N VAL A 461 16.92 -9.22 -17.66
CA VAL A 461 15.68 -9.99 -17.50
C VAL A 461 15.47 -10.92 -18.68
N ARG A 462 14.93 -12.11 -18.41
CA ARG A 462 14.50 -13.06 -19.44
C ARG A 462 12.99 -13.07 -19.50
N THR A 463 12.45 -12.96 -20.70
CA THR A 463 11.02 -13.13 -20.90
C THR A 463 10.73 -14.60 -21.11
N ALA A 464 10.21 -15.26 -20.10
CA ALA A 464 9.72 -16.63 -20.18
C ALA A 464 8.19 -16.63 -20.19
N LYS A 465 7.60 -17.57 -20.92
CA LYS A 465 6.16 -17.76 -20.85
C LYS A 465 5.81 -18.51 -19.57
N LEU A 466 5.17 -17.83 -18.64
CA LEU A 466 4.70 -18.43 -17.39
C LEU A 466 3.51 -19.37 -17.65
N VAL A 467 3.44 -20.44 -16.88
CA VAL A 467 2.27 -21.31 -16.84
C VAL A 467 1.27 -20.72 -15.86
N VAL A 468 0.18 -20.19 -16.39
CA VAL A 468 -0.93 -19.65 -15.62
C VAL A 468 -2.11 -20.60 -15.82
N PRO A 469 -2.66 -21.23 -14.76
CA PRO A 469 -3.81 -22.10 -14.91
C PRO A 469 -5.03 -21.29 -15.36
N PRO A 470 -5.92 -21.90 -16.16
CA PRO A 470 -7.17 -21.27 -16.51
C PRO A 470 -7.96 -21.04 -15.20
N ARG A 471 -8.12 -19.80 -14.83
CA ARG A 471 -9.02 -19.46 -13.71
C ARG A 471 -10.44 -19.63 -14.17
N PRO A 472 -11.32 -20.25 -13.36
CA PRO A 472 -12.73 -20.04 -13.54
C PRO A 472 -12.92 -18.52 -13.51
N SER A 473 -13.33 -17.93 -14.64
CA SER A 473 -13.74 -16.52 -14.70
C SER A 473 -14.54 -16.27 -13.44
N ALA A 474 -14.20 -15.24 -12.65
CA ALA A 474 -14.90 -14.88 -11.42
C ALA A 474 -16.38 -14.82 -11.79
N GLY A 475 -17.09 -15.93 -11.56
CA GLY A 475 -18.43 -16.10 -12.06
C GLY A 475 -19.26 -15.00 -11.45
N ARG A 476 -19.93 -14.21 -12.27
CA ARG A 476 -21.26 -13.75 -11.89
C ARG A 476 -21.81 -14.83 -10.96
N PRO A 477 -22.25 -14.50 -9.71
CA PRO A 477 -22.84 -15.48 -8.84
C PRO A 477 -23.84 -16.24 -9.72
N ALA A 478 -23.63 -17.55 -9.85
CA ALA A 478 -24.52 -18.39 -10.60
C ALA A 478 -25.88 -18.14 -9.96
N ALA A 479 -26.71 -17.35 -10.63
CA ALA A 479 -28.11 -17.30 -10.30
C ALA A 479 -28.50 -18.77 -10.23
N ALA A 480 -28.84 -19.25 -9.04
CA ALA A 480 -29.24 -20.62 -8.80
C ALA A 480 -30.24 -20.93 -9.91
N ARG A 481 -29.81 -21.71 -10.88
CA ARG A 481 -30.73 -22.27 -11.88
C ARG A 481 -31.62 -23.18 -11.07
N VAL A 482 -32.76 -22.66 -10.65
CA VAL A 482 -33.89 -23.49 -10.28
C VAL A 482 -34.08 -24.39 -11.49
N ALA A 483 -33.83 -25.68 -11.29
CA ALA A 483 -34.06 -26.69 -12.32
C ALA A 483 -35.53 -26.62 -12.68
N VAL A 484 -35.83 -26.02 -13.81
CA VAL A 484 -37.15 -26.12 -14.44
C VAL A 484 -37.22 -27.54 -14.98
N PRO A 485 -38.20 -28.34 -14.58
CA PRO A 485 -38.38 -29.67 -15.16
C PRO A 485 -38.55 -29.53 -16.67
N PRO A 486 -38.09 -30.51 -17.47
CA PRO A 486 -38.22 -30.44 -18.94
C PRO A 486 -39.70 -30.32 -19.33
N ALA A 487 -40.00 -29.28 -20.09
CA ALA A 487 -41.34 -29.07 -20.67
C ALA A 487 -41.70 -30.27 -21.55
N ALA A 488 -42.88 -30.82 -21.31
CA ALA A 488 -43.46 -31.82 -22.19
C ALA A 488 -43.56 -31.29 -23.63
N PRO A 489 -43.45 -32.15 -24.67
CA PRO A 489 -43.44 -31.72 -26.06
C PRO A 489 -44.77 -31.04 -26.44
N ALA A 490 -44.66 -29.86 -27.06
CA ALA A 490 -45.78 -29.07 -27.51
C ALA A 490 -46.64 -29.82 -28.53
N ALA A 491 -47.92 -29.95 -28.23
CA ALA A 491 -48.93 -30.47 -29.14
C ALA A 491 -49.12 -29.44 -30.31
N ARG A 492 -49.28 -29.96 -31.53
CA ARG A 492 -49.56 -29.20 -32.76
C ARG A 492 -50.79 -28.32 -32.60
N PRO A 493 -50.81 -27.12 -33.15
CA PRO A 493 -51.99 -26.27 -33.15
C PRO A 493 -53.06 -26.80 -34.10
N THR A 494 -54.29 -26.94 -33.62
CA THR A 494 -55.51 -27.09 -34.42
C THR A 494 -56.06 -25.73 -34.82
N PRO A 495 -56.53 -25.54 -36.05
CA PRO A 495 -57.09 -24.27 -36.47
C PRO A 495 -58.54 -24.09 -36.01
N GLY A 496 -58.86 -22.90 -35.52
CA GLY A 496 -60.20 -22.35 -35.48
C GLY A 496 -60.94 -22.40 -34.12
N ALA A 497 -60.74 -21.35 -33.33
CA ALA A 497 -61.75 -20.89 -32.37
C ALA A 497 -61.71 -19.36 -32.29
N ARG A 498 -62.89 -18.76 -32.43
CA ARG A 498 -63.18 -17.31 -32.37
C ARG A 498 -62.75 -16.73 -31.03
N PRO A 499 -62.40 -15.45 -30.96
CA PRO A 499 -62.09 -14.78 -29.70
C PRO A 499 -63.38 -14.56 -28.87
N ALA A 500 -63.26 -14.83 -27.58
CA ALA A 500 -64.28 -14.54 -26.56
C ALA A 500 -64.24 -13.04 -26.20
N PRO A 501 -65.42 -12.45 -25.82
CA PRO A 501 -65.52 -11.01 -25.53
C PRO A 501 -64.86 -10.63 -24.21
N GLU A 502 -64.29 -9.42 -24.18
CA GLU A 502 -63.66 -8.77 -23.00
C GLU A 502 -64.62 -8.71 -21.82
N ALA A 503 -64.13 -9.15 -20.67
CA ALA A 503 -64.82 -9.02 -19.40
C ALA A 503 -64.70 -7.57 -18.87
N ARG A 504 -65.85 -6.96 -18.57
CA ARG A 504 -65.99 -5.68 -17.92
C ARG A 504 -65.38 -5.68 -16.51
N PRO A 505 -64.83 -4.55 -16.06
CA PRO A 505 -64.29 -4.44 -14.69
C PRO A 505 -65.42 -4.46 -13.65
N ALA A 506 -65.14 -5.11 -12.52
CA ALA A 506 -66.06 -5.21 -11.35
C ALA A 506 -66.18 -3.85 -10.64
N PRO A 507 -67.36 -3.55 -10.03
CA PRO A 507 -67.58 -2.28 -9.37
C PRO A 507 -66.92 -2.25 -7.99
N GLU A 508 -66.41 -1.07 -7.68
CA GLU A 508 -65.79 -0.63 -6.41
C GLU A 508 -66.79 -0.75 -5.24
N ALA A 509 -66.45 -1.44 -4.17
CA ALA A 509 -67.26 -1.60 -2.98
C ALA A 509 -67.20 -0.34 -2.11
N ALA A 510 -68.38 0.19 -1.77
CA ALA A 510 -68.61 1.38 -1.01
C ALA A 510 -68.08 1.33 0.43
N ARG A 511 -67.49 2.43 0.88
CA ARG A 511 -67.22 2.76 2.29
C ARG A 511 -68.52 3.04 3.03
N PRO A 512 -68.66 2.64 4.31
CA PRO A 512 -69.74 3.16 5.15
C PRO A 512 -69.36 4.51 5.74
N THR A 513 -70.26 5.46 5.62
CA THR A 513 -70.26 6.80 6.18
C THR A 513 -70.53 6.81 7.67
N MET A 514 -69.82 7.67 8.38
CA MET A 514 -70.14 8.12 9.76
C MET A 514 -71.25 9.13 9.80
N PRO A 515 -71.99 9.29 10.91
CA PRO A 515 -72.66 10.51 11.21
C PRO A 515 -72.06 11.24 12.42
N GLY A 516 -72.03 12.51 12.28
CA GLY A 516 -71.60 13.65 12.94
C GLY A 516 -71.95 13.93 14.40
N ALA A 517 -71.21 14.86 14.96
CA ALA A 517 -71.74 16.13 15.50
C ALA A 517 -70.71 16.83 16.39
N ARG A 518 -70.54 18.06 16.13
CA ARG A 518 -69.93 19.21 16.82
C ARG A 518 -70.48 19.40 18.28
N PRO A 519 -69.96 20.34 19.13
CA PRO A 519 -68.94 21.39 18.94
C PRO A 519 -67.92 21.58 20.09
N THR A 520 -66.93 22.44 19.86
CA THR A 520 -66.04 23.07 20.83
C THR A 520 -66.72 23.99 21.82
N PRO A 521 -66.15 24.25 23.04
CA PRO A 521 -65.43 25.49 23.30
C PRO A 521 -64.14 25.36 24.21
N THR A 522 -63.24 26.28 24.03
CA THR A 522 -62.12 26.68 24.89
C THR A 522 -62.60 27.79 25.85
N PRO A 523 -61.88 28.26 26.90
CA PRO A 523 -60.67 27.86 27.59
C PRO A 523 -60.80 27.84 29.13
N GLY A 524 -59.80 27.30 29.85
CA GLY A 524 -59.70 27.45 31.28
C GLY A 524 -58.48 26.77 31.91
N ALA A 525 -57.73 27.54 32.63
CA ALA A 525 -56.48 27.32 33.24
C ALA A 525 -56.42 26.29 34.38
N ARG A 526 -55.20 25.78 34.58
CA ARG A 526 -54.60 25.24 35.81
C ARG A 526 -55.11 23.91 36.37
N SER A 527 -54.17 22.95 36.36
CA SER A 527 -53.53 22.37 37.56
C SER A 527 -52.84 21.07 37.21
N THR A 528 -51.62 20.92 37.70
CA THR A 528 -50.80 19.73 37.67
C THR A 528 -51.49 18.54 38.34
N PRO A 529 -51.44 17.35 37.78
CA PRO A 529 -51.73 16.14 38.56
C PRO A 529 -50.44 15.39 38.86
N GLU A 530 -50.39 15.04 40.11
CA GLU A 530 -49.63 14.07 40.89
C GLU A 530 -49.24 12.78 40.12
N ALA A 531 -48.02 12.36 40.33
CA ALA A 531 -47.47 11.13 39.78
C ALA A 531 -48.16 9.88 40.35
N ARG A 532 -48.69 9.04 39.48
CA ARG A 532 -49.13 7.68 39.82
C ARG A 532 -47.91 6.74 39.93
N PRO A 533 -47.88 5.88 40.97
CA PRO A 533 -46.79 4.92 41.13
C PRO A 533 -46.85 3.80 40.10
N ALA A 534 -45.65 3.39 39.60
CA ALA A 534 -45.45 2.26 38.70
C ALA A 534 -45.75 0.92 39.42
N PRO A 535 -46.20 -0.12 38.72
CA PRO A 535 -46.46 -1.42 39.32
C PRO A 535 -45.11 -2.11 39.68
N GLN A 536 -45.01 -2.53 40.93
CA GLN A 536 -43.91 -3.35 41.45
C GLN A 536 -43.99 -4.75 40.82
N ARG A 537 -43.00 -5.10 40.03
CA ARG A 537 -42.70 -6.51 39.72
C ARG A 537 -41.72 -7.01 40.78
N THR A 538 -42.20 -7.84 41.66
CA THR A 538 -41.40 -8.61 42.59
C THR A 538 -40.69 -9.71 41.79
N HIS A 539 -39.38 -9.58 41.61
CA HIS A 539 -38.49 -10.70 41.29
C HIS A 539 -37.81 -11.14 42.59
N PRO A 540 -37.69 -12.43 42.87
CA PRO A 540 -36.97 -12.90 44.05
C PRO A 540 -35.50 -12.59 43.92
N ILE A 541 -34.93 -12.05 44.97
CA ILE A 541 -33.49 -11.76 45.14
C ILE A 541 -32.77 -13.10 45.21
N PRO A 542 -31.76 -13.36 44.39
CA PRO A 542 -30.87 -14.51 44.60
C PRO A 542 -30.06 -14.28 45.88
N GLN A 543 -30.11 -15.23 46.77
CA GLN A 543 -29.29 -15.25 47.99
C GLN A 543 -27.82 -15.07 47.65
N THR A 544 -27.19 -14.08 48.22
CA THR A 544 -25.76 -13.85 48.18
C THR A 544 -25.02 -15.06 48.76
N ARG A 545 -24.21 -15.71 47.95
CA ARG A 545 -23.19 -16.65 48.41
C ARG A 545 -22.25 -15.91 49.37
N PRO A 546 -21.89 -16.50 50.53
CA PRO A 546 -20.86 -15.92 51.36
C PRO A 546 -19.55 -15.77 50.60
N ALA A 547 -18.87 -14.66 50.82
CA ALA A 547 -17.54 -14.40 50.29
C ALA A 547 -16.57 -15.52 50.73
N PRO A 548 -15.63 -15.92 49.85
CA PRO A 548 -14.58 -16.85 50.25
C PRO A 548 -13.73 -16.18 51.35
N GLU A 549 -13.52 -16.87 52.45
CA GLU A 549 -12.60 -16.45 53.50
C GLU A 549 -11.23 -16.13 52.92
N ALA A 550 -10.69 -14.98 53.31
CA ALA A 550 -9.36 -14.55 52.96
C ALA A 550 -8.35 -15.62 53.43
N ARG A 551 -7.59 -16.18 52.49
CA ARG A 551 -6.43 -17.00 52.81
C ARG A 551 -5.47 -16.17 53.69
N PRO A 552 -4.97 -16.71 54.78
CA PRO A 552 -3.96 -16.04 55.59
C PRO A 552 -2.73 -15.73 54.73
N ALA A 553 -2.16 -14.55 54.94
CA ALA A 553 -0.93 -14.13 54.28
C ALA A 553 0.19 -15.14 54.58
N PRO A 554 1.11 -15.43 53.65
CA PRO A 554 2.26 -16.26 53.94
C PRO A 554 3.11 -15.60 55.00
N GLU A 555 3.38 -16.34 56.11
CA GLU A 555 4.31 -15.93 57.16
C GLU A 555 5.66 -15.56 56.55
N ALA A 556 6.18 -14.40 56.99
CA ALA A 556 7.49 -13.92 56.60
C ALA A 556 8.56 -14.97 57.00
N ARG A 557 9.32 -15.46 56.04
CA ARG A 557 10.49 -16.29 56.28
C ARG A 557 11.45 -15.53 57.19
N PRO A 558 11.95 -16.14 58.28
CA PRO A 558 12.97 -15.52 59.09
C PRO A 558 14.27 -15.33 58.29
N ALA A 559 14.95 -14.22 58.58
CA ALA A 559 16.24 -13.89 58.01
C ALA A 559 17.27 -15.01 58.32
N PRO A 560 18.22 -15.32 57.40
CA PRO A 560 19.25 -16.32 57.67
C PRO A 560 20.18 -15.84 58.76
N GLY A 561 20.11 -16.48 59.89
CA GLY A 561 21.09 -16.31 60.98
C GLY A 561 22.39 -17.04 60.65
N THR A 562 23.46 -16.31 60.88
CA THR A 562 24.83 -16.72 61.26
C THR A 562 25.36 -18.06 60.76
N ALA A 563 26.38 -17.97 59.99
CA ALA A 563 27.55 -18.79 59.75
C ALA A 563 27.54 -20.27 60.21
N ARG A 564 27.51 -21.15 59.22
CA ARG A 564 28.04 -22.53 59.36
C ARG A 564 29.51 -22.57 58.93
N PRO A 565 30.36 -23.35 59.61
CA PRO A 565 31.77 -23.47 59.27
C PRO A 565 32.01 -24.17 57.96
N ILE A 566 32.99 -23.69 57.22
CA ILE A 566 33.46 -24.16 55.93
C ILE A 566 34.21 -25.50 56.10
N PRO A 567 33.90 -26.57 55.36
CA PRO A 567 34.78 -27.72 55.22
C PRO A 567 35.99 -27.37 54.36
N HIS A 568 37.17 -27.68 54.83
CA HIS A 568 38.44 -27.54 54.14
C HIS A 568 38.53 -28.44 52.90
N GLY A 569 39.01 -27.88 51.78
CA GLY A 569 39.84 -28.60 50.84
C GLY A 569 39.26 -29.02 49.51
N ARG A 570 39.32 -28.11 48.57
CA ARG A 570 39.76 -28.45 47.20
C ARG A 570 40.64 -27.29 46.71
N PRO A 571 41.78 -27.57 46.04
CA PRO A 571 42.65 -26.51 45.54
C PRO A 571 41.98 -25.79 44.39
N VAL A 572 42.01 -24.48 44.44
CA VAL A 572 41.63 -23.57 43.36
C VAL A 572 42.60 -23.80 42.19
N PRO A 573 42.14 -23.95 40.95
CA PRO A 573 43.05 -23.90 39.83
C PRO A 573 43.66 -22.51 39.73
N GLU A 574 44.95 -22.46 39.63
CA GLU A 574 45.76 -21.26 39.41
C GLU A 574 45.21 -20.45 38.23
N ALA A 575 44.92 -19.18 38.48
CA ALA A 575 44.49 -18.24 37.45
C ALA A 575 45.61 -18.15 36.39
N ARG A 576 45.28 -18.46 35.16
CA ARG A 576 46.14 -18.15 34.03
C ARG A 576 46.45 -16.66 34.05
N PRO A 577 47.68 -16.26 33.84
CA PRO A 577 48.01 -14.85 33.71
C PRO A 577 47.26 -14.25 32.53
N ALA A 578 46.74 -13.05 32.75
CA ALA A 578 46.13 -12.24 31.67
C ALA A 578 47.16 -12.10 30.51
N PRO A 579 46.75 -12.16 29.25
CA PRO A 579 47.65 -11.85 28.17
C PRO A 579 48.11 -10.41 28.33
N GLU A 580 49.45 -10.24 28.31
CA GLU A 580 50.10 -8.94 28.23
C GLU A 580 49.47 -8.11 27.13
N SER A 581 49.03 -6.90 27.47
CA SER A 581 48.60 -5.90 26.49
C SER A 581 49.79 -5.62 25.58
N HIS A 582 49.74 -6.17 24.37
CA HIS A 582 50.63 -5.74 23.30
C HIS A 582 50.37 -4.26 23.07
N LEU A 583 51.39 -3.46 23.33
CA LEU A 583 51.50 -2.07 22.96
C LEU A 583 50.99 -1.92 21.51
N ALA A 584 50.05 -1.01 21.32
CA ALA A 584 49.57 -0.62 20.01
C ALA A 584 50.81 -0.29 19.14
N PRO A 585 50.85 -0.73 17.86
CA PRO A 585 51.90 -0.31 16.98
C PRO A 585 51.88 1.19 16.85
N GLU A 586 53.04 1.83 17.07
CA GLU A 586 53.28 3.23 16.81
C GLU A 586 52.70 3.62 15.46
N ALA A 587 51.89 4.64 15.43
CA ALA A 587 51.30 5.20 14.20
C ALA A 587 52.41 5.53 13.23
N ARG A 588 52.47 4.86 12.11
CA ARG A 588 53.34 5.24 10.99
C ARG A 588 53.05 6.69 10.65
N PRO A 589 54.08 7.55 10.49
CA PRO A 589 53.88 8.91 10.04
C PRO A 589 53.16 8.89 8.69
N ALA A 590 52.16 9.78 8.55
CA ALA A 590 51.42 9.98 7.32
C ALA A 590 52.41 10.23 6.16
N PRO A 591 52.18 9.67 4.98
CA PRO A 591 53.01 9.98 3.82
C PRO A 591 52.92 11.48 3.57
N GLN A 592 54.06 12.16 3.55
CA GLN A 592 54.14 13.56 3.12
C GLN A 592 53.54 13.67 1.72
N ALA A 593 52.58 14.56 1.58
CA ALA A 593 51.98 14.89 0.31
C ALA A 593 53.09 15.30 -0.68
N ARG A 594 53.23 14.56 -1.78
CA ARG A 594 54.05 14.99 -2.91
C ARG A 594 53.51 16.34 -3.36
N PRO A 595 54.41 17.32 -3.65
CA PRO A 595 53.97 18.56 -4.27
C PRO A 595 53.27 18.23 -5.61
N ALA A 596 52.13 18.84 -5.81
CA ALA A 596 51.44 18.77 -7.08
C ALA A 596 52.35 19.25 -8.20
N PRO A 597 52.36 18.60 -9.37
CA PRO A 597 53.07 19.16 -10.52
C PRO A 597 52.48 20.53 -10.85
N ALA A 598 53.37 21.49 -11.08
CA ALA A 598 53.00 22.82 -11.48
C ALA A 598 52.09 22.73 -12.71
N SER A 599 50.91 23.33 -12.60
CA SER A 599 49.99 23.52 -13.71
C SER A 599 50.69 24.36 -14.75
N GLU A 600 51.13 23.78 -15.86
CA GLU A 600 51.49 24.52 -17.05
C GLU A 600 50.27 25.27 -17.54
N ALA A 601 50.39 26.59 -17.60
CA ALA A 601 49.38 27.46 -18.18
C ALA A 601 49.17 27.09 -19.65
N PRO A 602 47.95 26.98 -20.14
CA PRO A 602 47.74 26.75 -21.57
C PRO A 602 48.27 27.91 -22.39
N PRO A 603 48.87 27.67 -23.55
CA PRO A 603 49.45 28.71 -24.42
C PRO A 603 48.32 29.64 -24.85
N ALA A 604 48.63 30.94 -24.80
CA ALA A 604 47.76 32.02 -25.23
C ALA A 604 47.25 31.75 -26.66
N ARG A 605 45.94 31.66 -26.81
CA ARG A 605 45.25 31.64 -28.10
C ARG A 605 45.61 32.96 -28.82
N GLN A 606 46.37 32.90 -29.87
CA GLN A 606 46.51 33.94 -30.86
C GLN A 606 45.12 34.29 -31.40
N GLN A 607 44.67 35.51 -31.23
CA GLN A 607 43.51 36.05 -31.89
C GLN A 607 43.75 36.09 -33.39
N THR A 608 43.18 35.14 -34.10
CA THR A 608 43.07 35.24 -35.55
C THR A 608 41.95 36.22 -35.88
N ARG A 609 42.33 37.25 -36.59
CA ARG A 609 41.54 38.30 -37.21
C ARG A 609 40.35 37.71 -37.99
N PRO A 610 39.12 38.22 -37.89
CA PRO A 610 37.99 37.67 -38.65
C PRO A 610 38.20 37.91 -40.16
N GLU A 611 38.21 36.83 -40.90
CA GLU A 611 38.23 36.82 -42.34
C GLU A 611 36.88 37.24 -42.88
N GLN A 612 36.87 38.29 -43.72
CA GLN A 612 35.70 38.84 -44.37
C GLN A 612 35.11 37.83 -45.37
N LYS A 613 33.87 37.43 -45.19
CA LYS A 613 33.13 36.64 -46.19
C LYS A 613 32.97 37.44 -47.50
N PRO A 614 33.27 36.86 -48.66
CA PRO A 614 33.02 37.50 -49.93
C PRO A 614 31.49 37.59 -50.23
N LYS A 615 31.06 38.74 -50.73
CA LYS A 615 29.70 38.98 -51.21
C LYS A 615 29.34 38.07 -52.37
N PRO A 616 28.10 37.55 -52.48
CA PRO A 616 27.65 36.80 -53.64
C PRO A 616 27.47 37.70 -54.85
N LYS A 617 28.08 37.28 -55.99
CA LYS A 617 27.91 37.89 -57.32
C LYS A 617 26.49 37.67 -57.81
N LYS A 618 25.84 38.76 -58.17
CA LYS A 618 24.57 38.75 -58.94
C LYS A 618 24.78 38.11 -60.31
N GLN A 619 24.15 37.02 -60.58
CA GLN A 619 23.96 36.52 -61.96
C GLN A 619 22.74 37.19 -62.58
N LYS A 620 22.95 37.75 -63.78
CA LYS A 620 21.95 38.30 -64.67
C LYS A 620 21.10 37.17 -65.29
N PRO A 621 19.84 37.41 -65.57
CA PRO A 621 19.03 36.44 -66.31
C PRO A 621 19.38 36.51 -67.80
N GLN A 622 19.61 35.36 -68.43
CA GLN A 622 19.52 35.18 -69.88
C GLN A 622 18.17 34.61 -70.25
N ALA A 623 17.58 35.28 -71.19
CA ALA A 623 16.39 34.85 -71.89
C ALA A 623 16.67 33.65 -72.78
N GLN A 624 15.83 32.69 -72.74
CA GLN A 624 15.15 32.05 -73.88
C GLN A 624 13.99 31.20 -73.38
#